data_f6fec04bcc0e27c21035180d9e03ed8a
#
_entry.id   f6fec04bcc0e27c21035180d9e03ed8a
#
_cell.length_a   1.000
_cell.length_b   1.000
_cell.length_c   1.000
_cell.angle_alpha   90.00
_cell.angle_beta   90.00
_cell.angle_gamma   90.00
#
_symmetry.space_group_name_H-M   'P 1'
#
loop_
_entity.id
_entity.type
_entity.pdbx_description
1 polymer ?
#
loop_
_entity_poly.entity_id
_entity_poly.type
_entity_poly.pdbx_seq_one_letter_code
_entity_poly.pdbx_strand_id
1 'polypeptide(L)'
;MIVMKFGGTSVQDAQAIDRVAAIVRERLHERPVVVVSALAKITDQLLAMSSAAGAGKREKALELSRAARERHYNCACDLLGTHAFEQIAPELEADFDGLDELLRGVVAVGELTPRTIDTIAGFGERVSSKIAAAAFSQRNIEAAHVDSRKCIVTDASFGKAVPQFEETDARLAETVKPLLERKRVPVMGGFIASTREGIGTTLGRGGSDFSAAIIGAGLNAERIEIWTDVDGMMTTDPNLCPDARRIKNISFEEAAELAYFGAKVLHPATLLPAIQKNIPVLILNSRNPKCEGTRITATAPKSKNIFKAIAAKKRITVVDVVATRMLMAHGFLKSIFEVFANHRCPVDMVSTSEVSVSVTVDSNESIAAIAADLAKLADVKYEGRKAIVCLVGENIKSTPGIAAKVFSAIPDANIHMISQGASEINIGFVIDEDAVPDVVSRLHRTFFSQVDPEVFA
;
A
#
# COMPACT_ATOMS: atom_id res chain seq x y z
N MET A 1 -7.45 -20.77 -10.91
CA MET A 1 -6.18 -20.47 -10.20
C MET A 1 -6.33 -19.18 -9.39
N ILE A 2 -5.57 -19.04 -8.30
CA ILE A 2 -5.62 -17.88 -7.43
C ILE A 2 -4.22 -17.26 -7.30
N VAL A 3 -4.17 -15.97 -6.94
CA VAL A 3 -2.92 -15.30 -6.57
C VAL A 3 -2.93 -15.04 -5.07
N MET A 4 -1.89 -15.45 -4.36
CA MET A 4 -1.76 -15.27 -2.92
C MET A 4 -0.55 -14.37 -2.64
N LYS A 5 -0.79 -13.16 -2.14
CA LYS A 5 0.29 -12.24 -1.77
C LYS A 5 0.47 -12.23 -0.25
N PHE A 6 1.70 -12.35 0.20
CA PHE A 6 2.06 -12.29 1.62
C PHE A 6 2.90 -11.06 1.91
N GLY A 7 2.43 -10.21 2.84
CA GLY A 7 3.10 -8.99 3.26
C GLY A 7 4.37 -9.26 4.07
N GLY A 8 5.19 -8.22 4.29
CA GLY A 8 6.46 -8.36 4.99
C GLY A 8 6.36 -8.93 6.42
N THR A 9 5.29 -8.62 7.15
CA THR A 9 5.01 -9.21 8.47
C THR A 9 4.62 -10.68 8.41
N SER A 10 4.07 -11.12 7.26
CA SER A 10 3.72 -12.53 7.02
C SER A 10 4.93 -13.39 6.65
N VAL A 11 6.05 -12.78 6.27
CA VAL A 11 7.31 -13.48 5.89
C VAL A 11 8.52 -12.99 6.71
N GLN A 12 8.30 -12.36 7.85
CA GLN A 12 9.32 -11.66 8.64
C GLN A 12 10.43 -12.55 9.22
N ASP A 13 10.15 -13.82 9.45
CA ASP A 13 11.01 -14.82 10.09
C ASP A 13 10.62 -16.25 9.67
N ALA A 14 11.38 -17.23 10.12
CA ALA A 14 11.17 -18.65 9.81
C ALA A 14 9.77 -19.15 10.19
N GLN A 15 9.28 -18.79 11.37
CA GLN A 15 7.95 -19.17 11.83
C GLN A 15 6.83 -18.58 10.95
N ALA A 16 7.00 -17.34 10.50
CA ALA A 16 6.04 -16.68 9.64
C ALA A 16 5.98 -17.37 8.26
N ILE A 17 7.12 -17.71 7.67
CA ILE A 17 7.19 -18.44 6.40
C ILE A 17 6.62 -19.87 6.55
N ASP A 18 6.78 -20.52 7.70
CA ASP A 18 6.14 -21.80 7.99
C ASP A 18 4.62 -21.72 7.97
N ARG A 19 4.06 -20.66 8.59
CA ARG A 19 2.61 -20.41 8.52
C ARG A 19 2.16 -20.17 7.08
N VAL A 20 2.92 -19.41 6.31
CA VAL A 20 2.65 -19.18 4.88
C VAL A 20 2.62 -20.51 4.11
N ALA A 21 3.60 -21.38 4.33
CA ALA A 21 3.62 -22.71 3.69
C ALA A 21 2.38 -23.55 4.06
N ALA A 22 1.94 -23.51 5.32
CA ALA A 22 0.72 -24.19 5.75
C ALA A 22 -0.53 -23.64 5.03
N ILE A 23 -0.66 -22.31 4.95
CA ILE A 23 -1.77 -21.64 4.24
C ILE A 23 -1.77 -22.00 2.75
N VAL A 24 -0.61 -21.97 2.09
CA VAL A 24 -0.48 -22.33 0.67
C VAL A 24 -0.84 -23.81 0.44
N ARG A 25 -0.45 -24.69 1.36
CA ARG A 25 -0.77 -26.13 1.27
C ARG A 25 -2.29 -26.38 1.26
N GLU A 26 -3.06 -25.66 2.04
CA GLU A 26 -4.53 -25.74 2.04
C GLU A 26 -5.17 -25.31 0.71
N ARG A 27 -4.46 -24.50 -0.08
CA ARG A 27 -4.90 -23.91 -1.36
C ARG A 27 -4.33 -24.60 -2.60
N LEU A 28 -3.54 -25.67 -2.47
CA LEU A 28 -2.89 -26.32 -3.63
C LEU A 28 -3.88 -26.76 -4.71
N HIS A 29 -5.07 -27.19 -4.32
CA HIS A 29 -6.14 -27.58 -5.24
C HIS A 29 -6.63 -26.43 -6.13
N GLU A 30 -6.40 -25.17 -5.73
CA GLU A 30 -6.78 -23.96 -6.46
C GLU A 30 -5.63 -23.43 -7.35
N ARG A 31 -4.52 -24.14 -7.46
CA ARG A 31 -3.34 -23.80 -8.27
C ARG A 31 -2.83 -22.38 -7.95
N PRO A 32 -2.30 -22.15 -6.74
CA PRO A 32 -1.88 -20.82 -6.31
C PRO A 32 -0.61 -20.33 -7.02
N VAL A 33 -0.55 -19.03 -7.32
CA VAL A 33 0.68 -18.28 -7.57
C VAL A 33 0.97 -17.47 -6.32
N VAL A 34 2.16 -17.63 -5.74
CA VAL A 34 2.52 -16.96 -4.49
C VAL A 34 3.42 -15.76 -4.76
N VAL A 35 3.05 -14.60 -4.20
CA VAL A 35 3.82 -13.35 -4.26
C VAL A 35 4.23 -12.98 -2.85
N VAL A 36 5.53 -12.82 -2.60
CA VAL A 36 6.05 -12.46 -1.28
C VAL A 36 6.71 -11.08 -1.30
N SER A 37 6.54 -10.33 -0.22
CA SER A 37 7.29 -9.10 0.04
C SER A 37 8.69 -9.44 0.60
N ALA A 38 9.55 -8.43 0.73
CA ALA A 38 10.74 -8.52 1.56
C ALA A 38 10.36 -8.85 3.02
N LEU A 39 11.29 -9.41 3.79
CA LEU A 39 11.13 -9.57 5.24
C LEU A 39 10.85 -8.19 5.87
N ALA A 40 9.98 -8.15 6.88
CA ALA A 40 9.56 -6.90 7.53
C ALA A 40 10.75 -5.95 7.81
N LYS A 41 10.61 -4.67 7.45
CA LYS A 41 11.62 -3.59 7.61
C LYS A 41 12.91 -3.74 6.76
N ILE A 42 13.05 -4.76 5.92
CA ILE A 42 14.22 -4.89 5.05
C ILE A 42 14.25 -3.79 3.98
N THR A 43 13.13 -3.44 3.40
CA THR A 43 13.07 -2.36 2.39
C THR A 43 13.53 -1.03 2.97
N ASP A 44 13.13 -0.68 4.21
CA ASP A 44 13.60 0.52 4.92
C ASP A 44 15.11 0.47 5.14
N GLN A 45 15.65 -0.70 5.52
CA GLN A 45 17.08 -0.91 5.73
C GLN A 45 17.87 -0.77 4.42
N LEU A 46 17.36 -1.29 3.30
CA LEU A 46 17.95 -1.16 1.96
C LEU A 46 17.98 0.31 1.49
N LEU A 47 16.90 1.07 1.74
CA LEU A 47 16.86 2.51 1.46
C LEU A 47 17.83 3.30 2.36
N ALA A 48 17.99 2.90 3.62
CA ALA A 48 19.00 3.49 4.50
C ALA A 48 20.44 3.19 4.04
N MET A 49 20.71 1.98 3.51
CA MET A 49 21.98 1.63 2.89
C MET A 49 22.28 2.52 1.69
N SER A 50 21.30 2.67 0.77
CA SER A 50 21.49 3.52 -0.43
C SER A 50 21.76 4.98 -0.04
N SER A 51 21.01 5.51 0.94
CA SER A 51 21.23 6.88 1.43
C SER A 51 22.60 7.05 2.10
N ALA A 52 23.04 6.07 2.88
CA ALA A 52 24.38 6.10 3.50
C ALA A 52 25.49 6.03 2.45
N ALA A 53 25.33 5.17 1.42
CA ALA A 53 26.29 5.07 0.30
C ALA A 53 26.34 6.36 -0.51
N GLY A 54 25.19 6.95 -0.87
CA GLY A 54 25.11 8.22 -1.59
C GLY A 54 25.71 9.41 -0.80
N ALA A 55 25.68 9.33 0.54
CA ALA A 55 26.34 10.30 1.42
C ALA A 55 27.84 10.00 1.67
N GLY A 56 28.46 9.05 0.97
CA GLY A 56 29.86 8.66 1.14
C GLY A 56 30.18 7.87 2.41
N LYS A 57 29.17 7.46 3.20
CA LYS A 57 29.31 6.76 4.48
C LYS A 57 29.48 5.25 4.28
N ARG A 58 30.62 4.86 3.67
CA ARG A 58 30.91 3.48 3.26
C ARG A 58 30.73 2.44 4.37
N GLU A 59 31.33 2.71 5.53
CA GLU A 59 31.31 1.76 6.66
C GLU A 59 29.85 1.51 7.12
N LYS A 60 29.05 2.57 7.22
CA LYS A 60 27.64 2.46 7.62
C LYS A 60 26.79 1.72 6.62
N ALA A 61 27.00 1.95 5.30
CA ALA A 61 26.30 1.22 4.25
C ALA A 61 26.60 -0.28 4.31
N LEU A 62 27.88 -0.66 4.45
CA LEU A 62 28.29 -2.06 4.53
C LEU A 62 27.92 -2.75 5.88
N GLU A 63 27.88 -1.99 6.98
CA GLU A 63 27.35 -2.48 8.26
C GLU A 63 25.87 -2.88 8.12
N LEU A 64 25.06 -2.01 7.55
CA LEU A 64 23.64 -2.30 7.29
C LEU A 64 23.46 -3.49 6.35
N SER A 65 24.30 -3.62 5.31
CA SER A 65 24.27 -4.77 4.41
C SER A 65 24.60 -6.08 5.13
N ARG A 66 25.63 -6.10 5.98
CA ARG A 66 25.98 -7.27 6.80
C ARG A 66 24.82 -7.68 7.72
N ALA A 67 24.19 -6.71 8.38
CA ALA A 67 23.05 -6.99 9.25
C ALA A 67 21.85 -7.57 8.47
N ALA A 68 21.58 -7.08 7.24
CA ALA A 68 20.54 -7.64 6.38
C ALA A 68 20.91 -9.07 5.91
N ARG A 69 22.17 -9.30 5.52
CA ARG A 69 22.70 -10.63 5.14
C ARG A 69 22.51 -11.62 6.28
N GLU A 70 22.99 -11.30 7.47
CA GLU A 70 22.88 -12.12 8.66
C GLU A 70 21.43 -12.48 8.96
N ARG A 71 20.53 -11.51 8.90
CA ARG A 71 19.11 -11.75 9.15
C ARG A 71 18.49 -12.73 8.16
N HIS A 72 18.79 -12.60 6.85
CA HIS A 72 18.28 -13.54 5.85
C HIS A 72 18.89 -14.92 6.00
N TYR A 73 20.19 -15.00 6.33
CA TYR A 73 20.87 -16.28 6.54
C TYR A 73 20.31 -17.01 7.77
N ASN A 74 20.14 -16.31 8.89
CA ASN A 74 19.53 -16.89 10.08
C ASN A 74 18.11 -17.39 9.80
N CYS A 75 17.29 -16.57 9.13
CA CYS A 75 15.95 -16.96 8.73
C CYS A 75 15.96 -18.20 7.82
N ALA A 76 16.84 -18.26 6.83
CA ALA A 76 16.93 -19.38 5.92
C ALA A 76 17.47 -20.65 6.63
N CYS A 77 18.45 -20.52 7.50
CA CYS A 77 19.05 -21.61 8.26
C CYS A 77 18.02 -22.24 9.22
N ASP A 78 17.30 -21.38 9.98
CA ASP A 78 16.24 -21.83 10.91
C ASP A 78 15.08 -22.52 10.19
N LEU A 79 14.78 -22.05 8.97
CA LEU A 79 13.65 -22.53 8.17
C LEU A 79 13.94 -23.83 7.42
N LEU A 80 15.14 -23.98 6.86
CA LEU A 80 15.50 -25.05 5.94
C LEU A 80 16.31 -26.17 6.62
N GLY A 81 16.97 -25.87 7.74
CA GLY A 81 18.01 -26.74 8.31
C GLY A 81 19.27 -26.73 7.43
N THR A 82 20.36 -27.35 7.96
CA THR A 82 21.70 -27.21 7.40
C THR A 82 21.79 -27.66 5.93
N HIS A 83 21.31 -28.86 5.62
CA HIS A 83 21.48 -29.44 4.28
C HIS A 83 20.75 -28.66 3.17
N ALA A 84 19.49 -28.27 3.40
CA ALA A 84 18.76 -27.53 2.37
C ALA A 84 19.20 -26.05 2.29
N PHE A 85 19.70 -25.49 3.39
CA PHE A 85 20.33 -24.18 3.38
C PHE A 85 21.59 -24.17 2.52
N GLU A 86 22.46 -25.17 2.64
CA GLU A 86 23.69 -25.31 1.82
C GLU A 86 23.41 -25.30 0.31
N GLN A 87 22.24 -25.76 -0.11
CA GLN A 87 21.85 -25.77 -1.53
C GLN A 87 21.56 -24.37 -2.08
N ILE A 88 20.98 -23.48 -1.28
CA ILE A 88 20.63 -22.11 -1.71
C ILE A 88 21.66 -21.07 -1.26
N ALA A 89 22.52 -21.38 -0.30
CA ALA A 89 23.50 -20.45 0.25
C ALA A 89 24.38 -19.78 -0.81
N PRO A 90 24.91 -20.48 -1.83
CA PRO A 90 25.72 -19.84 -2.87
C PRO A 90 24.95 -18.77 -3.67
N GLU A 91 23.66 -18.99 -3.92
CA GLU A 91 22.83 -17.98 -4.61
C GLU A 91 22.55 -16.77 -3.73
N LEU A 92 22.31 -16.98 -2.43
CA LEU A 92 22.11 -15.89 -1.48
C LEU A 92 23.40 -15.09 -1.29
N GLU A 93 24.55 -15.77 -1.24
CA GLU A 93 25.87 -15.14 -1.14
C GLU A 93 26.13 -14.24 -2.36
N ALA A 94 25.92 -14.76 -3.56
CA ALA A 94 26.08 -13.99 -4.80
C ALA A 94 25.16 -12.76 -4.85
N ASP A 95 23.93 -12.86 -4.36
CA ASP A 95 23.02 -11.71 -4.26
C ASP A 95 23.60 -10.63 -3.31
N PHE A 96 24.04 -11.00 -2.11
CA PHE A 96 24.58 -10.04 -1.14
C PHE A 96 25.94 -9.48 -1.54
N ASP A 97 26.80 -10.27 -2.18
CA ASP A 97 28.07 -9.77 -2.72
C ASP A 97 27.84 -8.75 -3.83
N GLY A 98 26.86 -9.02 -4.72
CA GLY A 98 26.45 -8.03 -5.73
C GLY A 98 25.87 -6.76 -5.11
N LEU A 99 25.13 -6.83 -4.00
CA LEU A 99 24.66 -5.67 -3.25
C LEU A 99 25.83 -4.88 -2.67
N ASP A 100 26.81 -5.56 -2.06
CA ASP A 100 28.00 -4.93 -1.47
C ASP A 100 28.84 -4.23 -2.54
N GLU A 101 29.01 -4.84 -3.72
CA GLU A 101 29.70 -4.23 -4.87
C GLU A 101 28.99 -2.98 -5.37
N LEU A 102 27.66 -3.05 -5.48
CA LEU A 102 26.85 -1.90 -5.88
C LEU A 102 26.97 -0.75 -4.87
N LEU A 103 26.91 -1.02 -3.57
CA LEU A 103 27.09 -0.02 -2.51
C LEU A 103 28.49 0.61 -2.56
N ARG A 104 29.55 -0.19 -2.78
CA ARG A 104 30.92 0.31 -2.97
C ARG A 104 31.04 1.20 -4.20
N GLY A 105 30.37 0.82 -5.31
CA GLY A 105 30.30 1.61 -6.55
C GLY A 105 29.64 2.97 -6.30
N VAL A 106 28.49 3.00 -5.64
CA VAL A 106 27.79 4.26 -5.28
C VAL A 106 28.69 5.18 -4.44
N VAL A 107 29.36 4.62 -3.42
CA VAL A 107 30.30 5.40 -2.59
C VAL A 107 31.47 5.95 -3.41
N ALA A 108 32.02 5.15 -4.32
CA ALA A 108 33.17 5.55 -5.14
C ALA A 108 32.83 6.66 -6.15
N VAL A 109 31.64 6.59 -6.74
CA VAL A 109 31.14 7.60 -7.71
C VAL A 109 30.59 8.84 -6.99
N GLY A 110 30.07 8.70 -5.77
CA GLY A 110 29.43 9.78 -5.01
C GLY A 110 28.07 10.18 -5.57
N GLU A 111 27.45 9.32 -6.38
CA GLU A 111 26.16 9.60 -7.02
C GLU A 111 25.17 8.46 -6.76
N LEU A 112 23.95 8.83 -6.31
CA LEU A 112 22.85 7.92 -6.07
C LEU A 112 21.68 8.25 -7.00
N THR A 113 21.54 7.51 -8.09
CA THR A 113 20.47 7.72 -9.07
C THR A 113 19.18 6.99 -8.63
N PRO A 114 17.98 7.43 -9.11
CA PRO A 114 16.73 6.69 -8.90
C PRO A 114 16.81 5.23 -9.37
N ARG A 115 17.50 4.96 -10.50
CA ARG A 115 17.76 3.59 -10.99
C ARG A 115 18.54 2.76 -9.98
N THR A 116 19.56 3.32 -9.37
CA THR A 116 20.38 2.63 -8.37
C THR A 116 19.56 2.34 -7.10
N ILE A 117 18.72 3.30 -6.69
CA ILE A 117 17.80 3.11 -5.55
C ILE A 117 16.84 1.93 -5.81
N ASP A 118 16.22 1.85 -6.99
CA ASP A 118 15.35 0.74 -7.36
C ASP A 118 16.08 -0.60 -7.33
N THR A 119 17.29 -0.63 -7.87
CA THR A 119 18.11 -1.84 -7.86
C THR A 119 18.39 -2.32 -6.44
N ILE A 120 18.80 -1.42 -5.53
CA ILE A 120 19.07 -1.75 -4.11
C ILE A 120 17.77 -2.15 -3.40
N ALA A 121 16.69 -1.36 -3.54
CA ALA A 121 15.43 -1.61 -2.87
C ALA A 121 14.81 -2.98 -3.22
N GLY A 122 15.00 -3.45 -4.45
CA GLY A 122 14.48 -4.73 -4.93
C GLY A 122 15.21 -5.97 -4.40
N PHE A 123 16.33 -5.84 -3.69
CA PHE A 123 17.06 -7.00 -3.15
C PHE A 123 16.25 -7.78 -2.12
N GLY A 124 15.44 -7.11 -1.31
CA GLY A 124 14.64 -7.76 -0.27
C GLY A 124 13.72 -8.84 -0.83
N GLU A 125 12.95 -8.51 -1.85
CA GLU A 125 12.01 -9.41 -2.50
C GLU A 125 12.69 -10.50 -3.33
N ARG A 126 13.84 -10.20 -3.93
CA ARG A 126 14.66 -11.21 -4.64
C ARG A 126 15.10 -12.31 -3.70
N VAL A 127 15.61 -11.94 -2.53
CA VAL A 127 16.13 -12.91 -1.55
C VAL A 127 14.98 -13.64 -0.85
N SER A 128 13.95 -12.92 -0.38
CA SER A 128 12.82 -13.53 0.33
C SER A 128 12.04 -14.53 -0.52
N SER A 129 11.87 -14.28 -1.82
CA SER A 129 11.19 -15.21 -2.73
C SER A 129 11.98 -16.51 -2.97
N LYS A 130 13.31 -16.45 -3.02
CA LYS A 130 14.17 -17.66 -3.09
C LYS A 130 14.06 -18.50 -1.82
N ILE A 131 14.16 -17.86 -0.65
CA ILE A 131 14.02 -18.53 0.65
C ILE A 131 12.64 -19.18 0.78
N ALA A 132 11.58 -18.47 0.41
CA ALA A 132 10.21 -18.99 0.48
C ALA A 132 10.01 -20.19 -0.47
N ALA A 133 10.52 -20.13 -1.70
CA ALA A 133 10.43 -21.23 -2.65
C ALA A 133 11.17 -22.50 -2.13
N ALA A 134 12.36 -22.34 -1.59
CA ALA A 134 13.12 -23.44 -0.97
C ALA A 134 12.38 -24.03 0.24
N ALA A 135 11.82 -23.15 1.09
CA ALA A 135 11.04 -23.56 2.25
C ALA A 135 9.79 -24.37 1.87
N PHE A 136 9.09 -23.97 0.84
CA PHE A 136 7.91 -24.69 0.35
C PHE A 136 8.30 -26.09 -0.15
N SER A 137 9.41 -26.19 -0.90
CA SER A 137 9.92 -27.49 -1.37
C SER A 137 10.25 -28.43 -0.22
N GLN A 138 10.88 -27.93 0.85
CA GLN A 138 11.15 -28.70 2.07
C GLN A 138 9.88 -29.18 2.80
N ARG A 139 8.75 -28.53 2.54
CA ARG A 139 7.44 -28.88 3.12
C ARG A 139 6.54 -29.65 2.17
N ASN A 140 7.13 -30.34 1.17
CA ASN A 140 6.43 -31.12 0.17
C ASN A 140 5.40 -30.31 -0.65
N ILE A 141 5.69 -29.04 -0.91
CA ILE A 141 4.98 -28.21 -1.88
C ILE A 141 5.90 -28.09 -3.10
N GLU A 142 5.49 -28.61 -4.26
CA GLU A 142 6.29 -28.50 -5.48
C GLU A 142 6.37 -27.03 -5.94
N ALA A 143 7.26 -26.26 -5.32
CA ALA A 143 7.46 -24.86 -5.61
C ALA A 143 8.49 -24.63 -6.73
N ALA A 144 8.35 -23.49 -7.41
CA ALA A 144 9.33 -22.99 -8.36
C ALA A 144 9.55 -21.50 -8.12
N HIS A 145 10.78 -21.09 -7.83
CA HIS A 145 11.14 -19.67 -7.82
C HIS A 145 11.04 -19.08 -9.22
N VAL A 146 10.35 -17.95 -9.35
CA VAL A 146 10.23 -17.16 -10.59
C VAL A 146 10.65 -15.73 -10.32
N ASP A 147 11.68 -15.27 -10.99
CA ASP A 147 12.11 -13.88 -10.89
C ASP A 147 11.08 -12.95 -11.56
N SER A 148 10.39 -12.16 -10.77
CA SER A 148 9.33 -11.25 -11.26
C SER A 148 9.82 -10.25 -12.29
N ARG A 149 11.12 -9.89 -12.28
CA ARG A 149 11.73 -8.99 -13.27
C ARG A 149 11.74 -9.59 -14.68
N LYS A 150 11.62 -10.92 -14.81
CA LYS A 150 11.47 -11.59 -16.10
C LYS A 150 10.05 -11.57 -16.63
N CYS A 151 9.07 -11.32 -15.75
CA CYS A 151 7.65 -11.40 -16.06
C CYS A 151 6.98 -10.02 -16.12
N ILE A 152 7.24 -9.14 -15.15
CA ILE A 152 6.60 -7.82 -15.07
C ILE A 152 7.49 -6.81 -15.79
N VAL A 153 6.97 -6.26 -16.87
CA VAL A 153 7.66 -5.25 -17.71
C VAL A 153 7.11 -3.87 -17.40
N THR A 154 7.99 -2.88 -17.27
CA THR A 154 7.62 -1.50 -16.98
C THR A 154 8.36 -0.51 -17.89
N ASP A 155 7.97 0.76 -17.79
CA ASP A 155 8.79 1.87 -18.27
C ASP A 155 10.00 2.12 -17.34
N ALA A 156 10.79 3.15 -17.65
CA ALA A 156 11.96 3.56 -16.86
C ALA A 156 11.65 4.67 -15.84
N SER A 157 10.41 4.78 -15.35
CA SER A 157 10.01 5.73 -14.30
C SER A 157 10.41 5.20 -12.92
N PHE A 158 11.73 5.17 -12.65
CA PHE A 158 12.28 4.60 -11.43
C PHE A 158 11.62 5.14 -10.16
N GLY A 159 11.42 4.25 -9.17
CA GLY A 159 10.70 4.50 -7.91
C GLY A 159 9.19 4.33 -7.98
N LYS A 160 8.58 4.41 -9.16
CA LYS A 160 7.15 4.22 -9.44
C LYS A 160 6.90 3.84 -10.89
N ALA A 161 7.58 2.80 -11.35
CA ALA A 161 7.54 2.38 -12.73
C ALA A 161 6.14 1.92 -13.16
N VAL A 162 5.75 2.30 -14.37
CA VAL A 162 4.41 2.01 -14.91
C VAL A 162 4.44 0.70 -15.69
N PRO A 163 3.58 -0.29 -15.34
CA PRO A 163 3.54 -1.58 -16.01
C PRO A 163 3.11 -1.48 -17.47
N GLN A 164 3.76 -2.25 -18.32
CA GLN A 164 3.38 -2.50 -19.72
C GLN A 164 2.60 -3.80 -19.77
N PHE A 165 1.26 -3.71 -19.65
CA PHE A 165 0.39 -4.85 -19.42
C PHE A 165 0.45 -5.91 -20.52
N GLU A 166 0.39 -5.52 -21.79
CA GLU A 166 0.37 -6.46 -22.90
C GLU A 166 1.61 -7.37 -22.91
N GLU A 167 2.80 -6.80 -22.74
CA GLU A 167 4.04 -7.55 -22.71
C GLU A 167 4.18 -8.36 -21.41
N THR A 168 3.72 -7.79 -20.28
CA THR A 168 3.68 -8.50 -19.00
C THR A 168 2.78 -9.74 -19.07
N ASP A 169 1.59 -9.61 -19.65
CA ASP A 169 0.64 -10.71 -19.82
C ASP A 169 1.24 -11.85 -20.68
N ALA A 170 1.94 -11.49 -21.77
CA ALA A 170 2.62 -12.46 -22.62
C ALA A 170 3.73 -13.21 -21.85
N ARG A 171 4.60 -12.48 -21.12
CA ARG A 171 5.68 -13.09 -20.35
C ARG A 171 5.16 -13.94 -19.17
N LEU A 172 4.09 -13.52 -18.51
CA LEU A 172 3.43 -14.31 -17.47
C LEU A 172 2.85 -15.60 -18.05
N ALA A 173 2.22 -15.55 -19.22
CA ALA A 173 1.69 -16.73 -19.90
C ALA A 173 2.81 -17.72 -20.27
N GLU A 174 3.93 -17.24 -20.77
CA GLU A 174 5.07 -18.07 -21.15
C GLU A 174 5.78 -18.70 -19.93
N THR A 175 5.95 -17.93 -18.85
CA THR A 175 6.78 -18.35 -17.72
C THR A 175 5.98 -19.07 -16.64
N VAL A 176 4.77 -18.59 -16.30
CA VAL A 176 4.01 -19.05 -15.14
C VAL A 176 3.01 -20.15 -15.50
N LYS A 177 2.30 -20.06 -16.63
CA LYS A 177 1.29 -21.08 -17.00
C LYS A 177 1.85 -22.50 -17.11
N PRO A 178 3.04 -22.74 -17.71
CA PRO A 178 3.59 -24.09 -17.77
C PRO A 178 3.90 -24.70 -16.39
N LEU A 179 4.23 -23.87 -15.41
CA LEU A 179 4.45 -24.32 -14.02
C LEU A 179 3.13 -24.77 -13.39
N LEU A 180 2.06 -23.98 -13.57
CA LEU A 180 0.72 -24.30 -13.06
C LEU A 180 0.13 -25.56 -13.71
N GLU A 181 0.39 -25.80 -15.01
CA GLU A 181 0.00 -27.02 -15.71
C GLU A 181 0.69 -28.26 -15.15
N ARG A 182 1.94 -28.11 -14.74
CA ARG A 182 2.74 -29.16 -14.04
C ARG A 182 2.44 -29.23 -12.54
N LYS A 183 1.38 -28.55 -12.06
CA LYS A 183 0.96 -28.48 -10.65
C LYS A 183 2.06 -27.93 -9.70
N ARG A 184 3.01 -27.17 -10.24
CA ARG A 184 4.02 -26.48 -9.42
C ARG A 184 3.49 -25.12 -8.96
N VAL A 185 3.90 -24.72 -7.77
CA VAL A 185 3.55 -23.41 -7.19
C VAL A 185 4.62 -22.38 -7.57
N PRO A 186 4.34 -21.43 -8.46
CA PRO A 186 5.26 -20.32 -8.73
C PRO A 186 5.38 -19.43 -7.50
N VAL A 187 6.60 -19.13 -7.06
CA VAL A 187 6.90 -18.22 -5.95
C VAL A 187 7.67 -17.03 -6.51
N MET A 188 7.09 -15.84 -6.40
CA MET A 188 7.55 -14.60 -7.02
C MET A 188 7.80 -13.53 -5.97
N GLY A 189 8.80 -12.68 -6.17
CA GLY A 189 8.98 -11.47 -5.37
C GLY A 189 8.01 -10.38 -5.85
N GLY A 190 7.25 -9.78 -4.94
CA GLY A 190 6.45 -8.61 -5.24
C GLY A 190 7.30 -7.36 -5.45
N PHE A 191 6.68 -6.18 -5.72
CA PHE A 191 7.34 -4.89 -5.81
C PHE A 191 8.34 -4.71 -6.96
N ILE A 192 9.06 -5.76 -7.37
CA ILE A 192 10.13 -5.74 -8.36
C ILE A 192 9.65 -6.05 -9.76
N ALA A 193 10.20 -5.34 -10.73
CA ALA A 193 9.95 -5.47 -12.16
C ALA A 193 11.21 -5.14 -12.96
N SER A 194 11.14 -5.11 -14.29
CA SER A 194 12.21 -4.58 -15.12
C SER A 194 11.69 -3.84 -16.36
N THR A 195 12.54 -3.02 -16.96
CA THR A 195 12.31 -2.50 -18.32
C THR A 195 12.44 -3.64 -19.35
N ARG A 196 12.12 -3.34 -20.60
CA ARG A 196 12.32 -4.29 -21.73
C ARG A 196 13.76 -4.75 -21.86
N GLU A 197 14.70 -3.86 -21.58
CA GLU A 197 16.14 -4.09 -21.63
C GLU A 197 16.65 -4.85 -20.39
N GLY A 198 15.78 -5.22 -19.45
CA GLY A 198 16.15 -5.97 -18.25
C GLY A 198 16.71 -5.11 -17.13
N ILE A 199 16.54 -3.77 -17.18
CA ILE A 199 16.94 -2.88 -16.10
C ILE A 199 15.92 -3.00 -14.96
N GLY A 200 16.38 -3.32 -13.75
CA GLY A 200 15.51 -3.45 -12.59
C GLY A 200 14.79 -2.15 -12.25
N THR A 201 13.49 -2.26 -11.98
CA THR A 201 12.60 -1.18 -11.57
C THR A 201 11.76 -1.60 -10.37
N THR A 202 11.14 -0.64 -9.69
CA THR A 202 10.20 -0.90 -8.61
C THR A 202 8.85 -0.25 -8.89
N LEU A 203 7.78 -0.88 -8.39
CA LEU A 203 6.40 -0.46 -8.62
C LEU A 203 5.90 0.61 -7.62
N GLY A 204 6.80 1.08 -6.75
CA GLY A 204 6.48 2.11 -5.75
C GLY A 204 5.67 1.59 -4.57
N ARG A 205 5.00 2.51 -3.88
CA ARG A 205 4.26 2.20 -2.64
C ARG A 205 3.15 1.18 -2.87
N GLY A 206 3.07 0.17 -2.00
CA GLY A 206 2.14 -0.95 -2.17
C GLY A 206 2.51 -1.89 -3.32
N GLY A 207 3.75 -1.82 -3.82
CA GLY A 207 4.18 -2.51 -5.03
C GLY A 207 4.01 -4.04 -4.99
N SER A 208 4.06 -4.68 -3.81
CA SER A 208 3.79 -6.13 -3.73
C SER A 208 2.31 -6.46 -3.94
N ASP A 209 1.38 -5.62 -3.46
CA ASP A 209 -0.06 -5.76 -3.73
C ASP A 209 -0.33 -5.49 -5.21
N PHE A 210 0.36 -4.48 -5.77
CA PHE A 210 0.27 -4.17 -7.20
C PHE A 210 0.79 -5.31 -8.07
N SER A 211 1.92 -5.95 -7.69
CA SER A 211 2.41 -7.16 -8.37
C SER A 211 1.37 -8.27 -8.38
N ALA A 212 0.71 -8.51 -7.24
CA ALA A 212 -0.34 -9.53 -7.15
C ALA A 212 -1.54 -9.21 -8.06
N ALA A 213 -1.94 -7.94 -8.13
CA ALA A 213 -3.02 -7.51 -9.01
C ALA A 213 -2.64 -7.61 -10.50
N ILE A 214 -1.41 -7.22 -10.87
CA ILE A 214 -0.88 -7.38 -12.23
C ILE A 214 -0.85 -8.86 -12.64
N ILE A 215 -0.28 -9.72 -11.79
CA ILE A 215 -0.19 -11.17 -12.04
C ILE A 215 -1.59 -11.78 -12.12
N GLY A 216 -2.48 -11.38 -11.20
CA GLY A 216 -3.87 -11.84 -11.19
C GLY A 216 -4.63 -11.46 -12.46
N ALA A 217 -4.49 -10.23 -12.91
CA ALA A 217 -5.11 -9.75 -14.15
C ALA A 217 -4.53 -10.45 -15.39
N GLY A 218 -3.19 -10.55 -15.50
CA GLY A 218 -2.51 -11.15 -16.66
C GLY A 218 -2.75 -12.65 -16.79
N LEU A 219 -2.98 -13.34 -15.68
CA LEU A 219 -3.29 -14.79 -15.68
C LEU A 219 -4.79 -15.10 -15.58
N ASN A 220 -5.66 -14.09 -15.52
CA ASN A 220 -7.11 -14.22 -15.29
C ASN A 220 -7.43 -15.07 -14.06
N ALA A 221 -6.92 -14.63 -12.90
CA ALA A 221 -7.15 -15.29 -11.63
C ALA A 221 -8.62 -15.25 -11.21
N GLU A 222 -9.10 -16.28 -10.53
CA GLU A 222 -10.45 -16.34 -9.96
C GLU A 222 -10.61 -15.36 -8.79
N ARG A 223 -9.52 -15.13 -8.05
CA ARG A 223 -9.41 -14.14 -6.99
C ARG A 223 -7.95 -13.86 -6.63
N ILE A 224 -7.75 -12.76 -5.93
CA ILE A 224 -6.46 -12.37 -5.35
C ILE A 224 -6.64 -12.35 -3.82
N GLU A 225 -5.77 -13.04 -3.10
CA GLU A 225 -5.73 -13.07 -1.64
C GLU A 225 -4.55 -12.23 -1.15
N ILE A 226 -4.83 -11.14 -0.42
CA ILE A 226 -3.83 -10.29 0.24
C ILE A 226 -3.75 -10.71 1.71
N TRP A 227 -2.72 -11.47 2.05
CA TRP A 227 -2.44 -11.92 3.39
C TRP A 227 -1.57 -10.91 4.15
N THR A 228 -2.10 -10.42 5.25
CA THR A 228 -1.49 -9.39 6.11
C THR A 228 -1.59 -9.79 7.58
N ASP A 229 -1.43 -8.85 8.51
CA ASP A 229 -1.49 -9.06 9.97
C ASP A 229 -2.79 -8.54 10.61
N VAL A 230 -3.79 -8.18 9.81
CA VAL A 230 -5.12 -7.74 10.27
C VAL A 230 -6.22 -8.68 9.76
N ASP A 231 -7.30 -8.81 10.52
CA ASP A 231 -8.42 -9.72 10.20
C ASP A 231 -9.31 -9.25 9.03
N GLY A 232 -8.92 -8.20 8.34
CA GLY A 232 -9.64 -7.61 7.22
C GLY A 232 -9.76 -6.09 7.39
N MET A 233 -10.66 -5.48 6.61
CA MET A 233 -11.00 -4.07 6.77
C MET A 233 -12.01 -3.93 7.91
N MET A 234 -11.81 -2.90 8.74
CA MET A 234 -12.61 -2.65 9.93
C MET A 234 -13.48 -1.40 9.76
N THR A 235 -14.56 -1.32 10.52
CA THR A 235 -15.43 -0.13 10.55
C THR A 235 -14.72 1.13 11.02
N THR A 236 -13.60 1.00 11.72
CA THR A 236 -12.62 2.05 12.06
C THR A 236 -11.32 1.41 12.55
N ASP A 237 -10.29 2.22 12.83
CA ASP A 237 -9.04 1.74 13.44
C ASP A 237 -9.31 1.20 14.86
N PRO A 238 -9.05 -0.10 15.13
CA PRO A 238 -9.24 -0.69 16.46
C PRO A 238 -8.44 -0.01 17.58
N ASN A 239 -7.33 0.68 17.23
CA ASN A 239 -6.56 1.46 18.22
C ASN A 239 -7.29 2.75 18.64
N LEU A 240 -8.20 3.26 17.80
CA LEU A 240 -9.04 4.42 18.12
C LEU A 240 -10.36 4.01 18.78
N CYS A 241 -10.91 2.87 18.36
CA CYS A 241 -12.19 2.36 18.88
C CYS A 241 -12.12 0.82 18.97
N PRO A 242 -11.99 0.27 20.20
CA PRO A 242 -11.94 -1.19 20.41
C PRO A 242 -13.18 -1.95 19.95
N ASP A 243 -14.33 -1.27 19.84
CA ASP A 243 -15.59 -1.84 19.36
C ASP A 243 -15.67 -1.94 17.82
N ALA A 244 -14.56 -1.63 17.11
CA ALA A 244 -14.50 -1.74 15.66
C ALA A 244 -14.90 -3.15 15.19
N ARG A 245 -15.73 -3.22 14.14
CA ARG A 245 -16.23 -4.47 13.56
C ARG A 245 -15.54 -4.77 12.25
N ARG A 246 -15.34 -6.04 11.94
CA ARG A 246 -14.84 -6.45 10.63
C ARG A 246 -15.93 -6.30 9.57
N ILE A 247 -15.56 -5.74 8.43
CA ILE A 247 -16.40 -5.63 7.23
C ILE A 247 -16.23 -6.93 6.44
N LYS A 248 -17.29 -7.67 6.19
CA LYS A 248 -17.25 -8.92 5.42
C LYS A 248 -17.13 -8.65 3.92
N ASN A 249 -17.94 -7.71 3.43
CA ASN A 249 -18.02 -7.37 2.01
C ASN A 249 -18.03 -5.86 1.81
N ILE A 250 -17.21 -5.39 0.86
CA ILE A 250 -17.08 -3.97 0.53
C ILE A 250 -16.86 -3.83 -0.98
N SER A 251 -17.28 -2.70 -1.57
CA SER A 251 -16.99 -2.41 -2.97
C SER A 251 -15.56 -1.91 -3.18
N PHE A 252 -15.03 -2.02 -4.41
CA PHE A 252 -13.73 -1.43 -4.73
C PHE A 252 -13.69 0.07 -4.49
N GLU A 253 -14.78 0.79 -4.79
CA GLU A 253 -14.87 2.24 -4.58
C GLU A 253 -14.80 2.60 -3.11
N GLU A 254 -15.58 1.91 -2.25
CA GLU A 254 -15.55 2.11 -0.80
C GLU A 254 -14.20 1.77 -0.19
N ALA A 255 -13.59 0.65 -0.63
CA ALA A 255 -12.26 0.24 -0.17
C ALA A 255 -11.18 1.25 -0.58
N ALA A 256 -11.28 1.84 -1.77
CA ALA A 256 -10.37 2.89 -2.25
C ALA A 256 -10.48 4.17 -1.42
N GLU A 257 -11.69 4.62 -1.09
CA GLU A 257 -11.92 5.78 -0.22
C GLU A 257 -11.32 5.57 1.18
N LEU A 258 -11.59 4.41 1.79
CA LEU A 258 -11.03 4.08 3.10
C LEU A 258 -9.51 4.04 3.10
N ALA A 259 -8.92 3.46 2.06
CA ALA A 259 -7.47 3.37 1.93
C ALA A 259 -6.81 4.75 1.74
N TYR A 260 -7.47 5.66 1.02
CA TYR A 260 -7.00 7.03 0.83
C TYR A 260 -7.01 7.83 2.14
N PHE A 261 -8.07 7.70 2.93
CA PHE A 261 -8.26 8.45 4.17
C PHE A 261 -7.70 7.74 5.43
N GLY A 262 -6.86 6.73 5.29
CA GLY A 262 -6.05 6.23 6.41
C GLY A 262 -6.21 4.78 6.80
N ALA A 263 -7.07 4.00 6.16
CA ALA A 263 -7.08 2.56 6.31
C ALA A 263 -5.84 1.98 5.62
N LYS A 264 -4.77 1.76 6.36
CA LYS A 264 -3.44 1.35 5.86
C LYS A 264 -3.36 -0.07 5.29
N VAL A 265 -4.49 -0.70 5.01
CA VAL A 265 -4.56 -2.10 4.59
C VAL A 265 -4.20 -2.28 3.11
N LEU A 266 -4.53 -1.28 2.27
CA LEU A 266 -4.32 -1.32 0.82
C LEU A 266 -3.95 0.08 0.30
N HIS A 267 -3.36 0.14 -0.89
CA HIS A 267 -3.25 1.39 -1.64
C HIS A 267 -4.19 1.32 -2.86
N PRO A 268 -5.11 2.29 -3.08
CA PRO A 268 -6.15 2.19 -4.11
C PRO A 268 -5.64 1.89 -5.51
N ALA A 269 -4.56 2.57 -5.91
CA ALA A 269 -3.97 2.41 -7.24
C ALA A 269 -3.42 0.98 -7.49
N THR A 270 -3.12 0.21 -6.43
CA THR A 270 -2.57 -1.14 -6.58
C THR A 270 -3.63 -2.17 -6.98
N LEU A 271 -4.91 -1.85 -6.82
CA LEU A 271 -6.00 -2.74 -7.19
C LEU A 271 -6.55 -2.50 -8.62
N LEU A 272 -6.09 -1.46 -9.30
CA LEU A 272 -6.61 -1.11 -10.63
C LEU A 272 -6.66 -2.28 -11.62
N PRO A 273 -5.62 -3.15 -11.76
CA PRO A 273 -5.70 -4.30 -12.66
C PRO A 273 -6.80 -5.30 -12.28
N ALA A 274 -7.00 -5.54 -10.98
CA ALA A 274 -8.05 -6.41 -10.48
C ALA A 274 -9.45 -5.81 -10.73
N ILE A 275 -9.60 -4.50 -10.51
CA ILE A 275 -10.85 -3.76 -10.79
C ILE A 275 -11.21 -3.86 -12.28
N GLN A 276 -10.27 -3.60 -13.17
CA GLN A 276 -10.49 -3.64 -14.64
C GLN A 276 -10.92 -5.02 -15.13
N LYS A 277 -10.44 -6.08 -14.49
CA LYS A 277 -10.79 -7.47 -14.82
C LYS A 277 -11.91 -8.03 -13.95
N ASN A 278 -12.48 -7.22 -13.05
CA ASN A 278 -13.50 -7.64 -12.08
C ASN A 278 -13.09 -8.88 -11.24
N ILE A 279 -11.83 -8.94 -10.84
CA ILE A 279 -11.28 -10.03 -10.04
C ILE A 279 -11.49 -9.70 -8.56
N PRO A 280 -12.21 -10.54 -7.78
CA PRO A 280 -12.37 -10.33 -6.35
C PRO A 280 -11.04 -10.30 -5.60
N VAL A 281 -10.91 -9.40 -4.64
CA VAL A 281 -9.75 -9.32 -3.74
C VAL A 281 -10.18 -9.63 -2.32
N LEU A 282 -9.46 -10.51 -1.64
CA LEU A 282 -9.69 -10.86 -0.24
C LEU A 282 -8.55 -10.33 0.62
N ILE A 283 -8.89 -9.68 1.73
CA ILE A 283 -7.93 -9.28 2.76
C ILE A 283 -8.02 -10.29 3.89
N LEU A 284 -6.93 -10.99 4.16
CA LEU A 284 -6.88 -12.15 5.06
C LEU A 284 -5.72 -12.00 6.06
N ASN A 285 -5.89 -12.59 7.25
CA ASN A 285 -4.88 -12.55 8.29
C ASN A 285 -4.01 -13.81 8.28
N SER A 286 -2.72 -13.67 8.01
CA SER A 286 -1.76 -14.77 8.02
C SER A 286 -1.50 -15.35 9.41
N ARG A 287 -1.81 -14.59 10.49
CA ARG A 287 -1.73 -15.06 11.88
C ARG A 287 -3.03 -15.72 12.36
N ASN A 288 -4.15 -15.45 11.66
CA ASN A 288 -5.47 -16.01 11.95
C ASN A 288 -6.12 -16.53 10.65
N PRO A 289 -5.60 -17.60 10.03
CA PRO A 289 -6.05 -18.06 8.71
C PRO A 289 -7.50 -18.55 8.67
N LYS A 290 -8.09 -18.81 9.84
CA LYS A 290 -9.49 -19.22 9.95
C LYS A 290 -10.46 -18.05 9.83
N CYS A 291 -9.99 -16.81 9.97
CA CYS A 291 -10.80 -15.62 9.77
C CYS A 291 -11.12 -15.46 8.28
N GLU A 292 -12.38 -15.28 7.95
CA GLU A 292 -12.85 -15.12 6.56
C GLU A 292 -12.36 -13.83 5.89
N GLY A 293 -11.89 -12.86 6.69
CA GLY A 293 -11.36 -11.60 6.18
C GLY A 293 -12.42 -10.67 5.61
N THR A 294 -12.01 -9.84 4.69
CA THR A 294 -12.87 -8.91 3.93
C THR A 294 -12.79 -9.22 2.45
N ARG A 295 -13.94 -9.36 1.81
CA ARG A 295 -14.06 -9.54 0.36
C ARG A 295 -14.35 -8.20 -0.32
N ILE A 296 -13.53 -7.83 -1.30
CA ILE A 296 -13.65 -6.62 -2.09
C ILE A 296 -14.06 -7.01 -3.51
N THR A 297 -15.17 -6.47 -4.01
CA THR A 297 -15.75 -6.77 -5.32
C THR A 297 -16.25 -5.50 -6.01
N ALA A 298 -16.65 -5.56 -7.27
CA ALA A 298 -17.22 -4.41 -7.97
C ALA A 298 -18.53 -3.92 -7.32
N THR A 299 -19.34 -4.85 -6.82
CA THR A 299 -20.60 -4.55 -6.13
C THR A 299 -20.61 -5.27 -4.79
N ALA A 300 -20.88 -4.56 -3.72
CA ALA A 300 -21.07 -5.13 -2.38
C ALA A 300 -22.56 -5.29 -2.05
N PRO A 301 -22.94 -6.20 -1.14
CA PRO A 301 -24.30 -6.26 -0.62
C PRO A 301 -24.71 -4.92 -0.02
N LYS A 302 -25.95 -4.50 -0.28
CA LYS A 302 -26.51 -3.31 0.36
C LYS A 302 -26.59 -3.49 1.85
N SER A 303 -26.11 -2.52 2.60
CA SER A 303 -26.17 -2.51 4.07
C SER A 303 -27.40 -1.76 4.57
N LYS A 304 -27.96 -2.23 5.70
CA LYS A 304 -28.93 -1.44 6.46
C LYS A 304 -28.27 -0.26 7.18
N ASN A 305 -26.97 -0.33 7.42
CA ASN A 305 -26.19 0.77 7.96
C ASN A 305 -25.86 1.76 6.85
N ILE A 306 -26.08 3.04 7.13
CA ILE A 306 -25.77 4.14 6.19
C ILE A 306 -24.27 4.19 5.88
N PHE A 307 -23.44 4.01 6.91
CA PHE A 307 -21.98 4.01 6.77
C PHE A 307 -21.44 2.59 6.92
N LYS A 308 -20.37 2.29 6.20
CA LYS A 308 -19.59 1.05 6.29
C LYS A 308 -18.34 1.21 7.12
N ALA A 309 -17.72 2.40 7.11
CA ALA A 309 -16.54 2.66 7.92
C ALA A 309 -16.28 4.16 8.16
N ILE A 310 -15.43 4.41 9.17
CA ILE A 310 -14.90 5.73 9.52
C ILE A 310 -13.38 5.64 9.45
N ALA A 311 -12.77 6.42 8.56
CA ALA A 311 -11.32 6.56 8.46
C ALA A 311 -10.87 7.90 9.05
N ALA A 312 -9.63 7.96 9.56
CA ALA A 312 -9.02 9.18 10.04
C ALA A 312 -7.57 9.31 9.56
N LYS A 313 -7.28 10.38 8.83
CA LYS A 313 -5.93 10.72 8.35
C LYS A 313 -5.38 11.84 9.20
N LYS A 314 -4.38 11.52 10.02
CA LYS A 314 -3.70 12.47 10.93
C LYS A 314 -2.53 13.17 10.24
N ARG A 315 -1.93 14.15 10.92
CA ARG A 315 -0.79 14.95 10.44
C ARG A 315 -1.11 15.69 9.15
N ILE A 316 -2.24 16.36 9.16
CA ILE A 316 -2.69 17.21 8.06
C ILE A 316 -2.38 18.67 8.39
N THR A 317 -2.00 19.43 7.37
CA THR A 317 -1.92 20.88 7.41
C THR A 317 -3.03 21.47 6.55
N VAL A 318 -3.79 22.39 7.11
CA VAL A 318 -4.72 23.24 6.35
C VAL A 318 -3.94 24.46 5.89
N VAL A 319 -4.06 24.81 4.61
CA VAL A 319 -3.47 26.01 4.01
C VAL A 319 -4.61 26.86 3.47
N ASP A 320 -4.78 28.06 4.05
CA ASP A 320 -5.79 29.04 3.66
C ASP A 320 -5.13 30.13 2.82
N VAL A 321 -5.64 30.31 1.62
CA VAL A 321 -5.21 31.32 0.64
C VAL A 321 -6.34 32.30 0.45
N VAL A 322 -6.15 33.57 0.87
CA VAL A 322 -7.17 34.63 0.80
C VAL A 322 -6.72 35.72 -0.16
N ALA A 323 -7.49 35.96 -1.20
CA ALA A 323 -7.17 37.00 -2.20
C ALA A 323 -8.42 37.73 -2.67
N THR A 324 -8.56 38.98 -2.29
CA THR A 324 -9.62 39.84 -2.83
C THR A 324 -9.54 39.99 -4.36
N ARG A 325 -8.33 39.80 -4.94
CA ARG A 325 -8.10 39.76 -6.40
C ARG A 325 -8.68 38.53 -7.09
N MET A 326 -9.09 37.48 -6.32
CA MET A 326 -9.74 36.29 -6.85
C MET A 326 -11.13 36.62 -7.44
N LEU A 327 -11.76 37.61 -6.91
CA LEU A 327 -13.08 38.10 -7.40
C LEU A 327 -12.96 38.47 -8.88
N MET A 328 -13.69 37.76 -9.76
CA MET A 328 -13.69 37.91 -11.22
C MET A 328 -12.35 37.62 -11.94
N ALA A 329 -11.35 37.03 -11.28
CA ALA A 329 -10.06 36.69 -11.90
C ALA A 329 -10.11 35.29 -12.53
N HIS A 330 -9.95 35.22 -13.85
CA HIS A 330 -9.79 33.94 -14.54
C HIS A 330 -8.42 33.32 -14.25
N GLY A 331 -8.37 32.01 -13.94
CA GLY A 331 -7.15 31.24 -13.81
C GLY A 331 -6.46 31.32 -12.44
N PHE A 332 -7.00 31.99 -11.44
CA PHE A 332 -6.40 32.13 -10.12
C PHE A 332 -6.22 30.76 -9.42
N LEU A 333 -7.23 29.89 -9.48
CA LEU A 333 -7.13 28.53 -8.96
C LEU A 333 -6.01 27.74 -9.63
N LYS A 334 -5.82 27.90 -10.96
CA LYS A 334 -4.68 27.28 -11.66
C LYS A 334 -3.35 27.68 -11.03
N SER A 335 -3.15 28.99 -10.77
CA SER A 335 -1.90 29.48 -10.19
C SER A 335 -1.64 28.93 -8.79
N ILE A 336 -2.68 28.78 -7.96
CA ILE A 336 -2.57 28.14 -6.64
C ILE A 336 -2.12 26.67 -6.79
N PHE A 337 -2.81 25.87 -7.60
CA PHE A 337 -2.49 24.46 -7.77
C PHE A 337 -1.17 24.22 -8.49
N GLU A 338 -0.72 25.15 -9.33
CA GLU A 338 0.60 25.10 -9.96
C GLU A 338 1.73 25.20 -8.93
N VAL A 339 1.57 25.99 -7.87
CA VAL A 339 2.53 26.03 -6.76
C VAL A 339 2.61 24.65 -6.08
N PHE A 340 1.49 24.01 -5.73
CA PHE A 340 1.51 22.66 -5.14
C PHE A 340 2.12 21.64 -6.08
N ALA A 341 1.83 21.70 -7.39
CA ALA A 341 2.39 20.82 -8.40
C ALA A 341 3.93 20.96 -8.52
N ASN A 342 4.44 22.19 -8.50
CA ASN A 342 5.88 22.49 -8.58
C ASN A 342 6.62 21.92 -7.36
N HIS A 343 6.00 21.95 -6.19
CA HIS A 343 6.52 21.34 -4.96
C HIS A 343 6.21 19.83 -4.86
N ARG A 344 5.55 19.22 -5.87
CA ARG A 344 5.13 17.81 -5.88
C ARG A 344 4.31 17.44 -4.63
N CYS A 345 3.51 18.39 -4.14
CA CYS A 345 2.68 18.24 -2.95
C CYS A 345 1.24 17.92 -3.36
N PRO A 346 0.77 16.68 -3.10
CA PRO A 346 -0.63 16.33 -3.37
C PRO A 346 -1.56 17.07 -2.43
N VAL A 347 -2.72 17.47 -2.95
CA VAL A 347 -3.80 18.12 -2.18
C VAL A 347 -4.91 17.09 -1.96
N ASP A 348 -5.39 16.94 -0.71
CA ASP A 348 -6.43 15.97 -0.36
C ASP A 348 -7.85 16.54 -0.47
N MET A 349 -8.12 17.63 0.24
CA MET A 349 -9.42 18.32 0.23
C MET A 349 -9.27 19.76 -0.20
N VAL A 350 -10.29 20.28 -0.87
CA VAL A 350 -10.36 21.67 -1.32
C VAL A 350 -11.72 22.23 -0.97
N SER A 351 -11.74 23.40 -0.37
CA SER A 351 -12.95 24.23 -0.18
C SER A 351 -12.68 25.61 -0.72
N THR A 352 -13.63 26.18 -1.45
CA THR A 352 -13.49 27.52 -2.07
C THR A 352 -14.66 28.42 -1.72
N SER A 353 -14.38 29.69 -1.57
CA SER A 353 -15.37 30.78 -1.58
C SER A 353 -15.04 31.77 -2.70
N GLU A 354 -15.73 32.89 -2.75
CA GLU A 354 -15.46 33.93 -3.75
C GLU A 354 -14.07 34.56 -3.64
N VAL A 355 -13.47 34.57 -2.45
CA VAL A 355 -12.20 35.25 -2.15
C VAL A 355 -11.19 34.39 -1.41
N SER A 356 -11.51 33.14 -1.14
CA SER A 356 -10.61 32.24 -0.41
C SER A 356 -10.61 30.80 -0.93
N VAL A 357 -9.47 30.15 -0.77
CA VAL A 357 -9.29 28.73 -1.05
C VAL A 357 -8.61 28.10 0.16
N SER A 358 -9.25 27.10 0.76
CA SER A 358 -8.65 26.26 1.81
C SER A 358 -8.33 24.90 1.23
N VAL A 359 -7.10 24.43 1.41
CA VAL A 359 -6.66 23.12 0.98
C VAL A 359 -6.05 22.33 2.12
N THR A 360 -6.18 21.01 2.09
CA THR A 360 -5.47 20.13 3.00
C THR A 360 -4.35 19.40 2.30
N VAL A 361 -3.23 19.29 2.97
CA VAL A 361 -2.05 18.56 2.51
C VAL A 361 -1.44 17.76 3.67
N ASP A 362 -0.69 16.69 3.35
CA ASP A 362 0.12 16.01 4.35
C ASP A 362 1.16 16.97 4.96
N SER A 363 1.29 16.98 6.29
CA SER A 363 2.30 17.80 6.97
C SER A 363 3.70 17.28 6.61
N ASN A 364 4.48 18.13 5.95
CA ASN A 364 5.84 17.83 5.51
C ASN A 364 6.73 19.08 5.57
N GLU A 365 8.02 18.91 5.29
CA GLU A 365 9.02 19.98 5.34
C GLU A 365 8.83 21.06 4.27
N SER A 366 8.07 20.77 3.20
CA SER A 366 7.85 21.69 2.08
C SER A 366 6.78 22.77 2.37
N ILE A 367 5.99 22.64 3.44
CA ILE A 367 4.87 23.56 3.73
C ILE A 367 5.31 25.02 3.81
N ALA A 368 6.43 25.30 4.46
CA ALA A 368 6.95 26.66 4.57
C ALA A 368 7.33 27.26 3.20
N ALA A 369 7.94 26.45 2.32
CA ALA A 369 8.31 26.87 0.97
C ALA A 369 7.07 27.07 0.09
N ILE A 370 6.08 26.19 0.17
CA ILE A 370 4.78 26.32 -0.51
C ILE A 370 4.08 27.61 -0.07
N ALA A 371 4.01 27.88 1.24
CA ALA A 371 3.39 29.08 1.77
C ALA A 371 4.11 30.37 1.30
N ALA A 372 5.45 30.34 1.23
CA ALA A 372 6.24 31.46 0.71
C ALA A 372 5.97 31.74 -0.78
N ASP A 373 5.81 30.69 -1.59
CA ASP A 373 5.48 30.85 -3.02
C ASP A 373 4.02 31.32 -3.21
N LEU A 374 3.08 30.78 -2.46
CA LEU A 374 1.68 31.22 -2.46
C LEU A 374 1.54 32.68 -1.97
N ALA A 375 2.36 33.13 -1.02
CA ALA A 375 2.34 34.50 -0.50
C ALA A 375 2.68 35.56 -1.58
N LYS A 376 3.30 35.16 -2.71
CA LYS A 376 3.50 36.04 -3.88
C LYS A 376 2.19 36.32 -4.62
N LEU A 377 1.16 35.49 -4.41
CA LEU A 377 -0.12 35.53 -5.11
C LEU A 377 -1.24 36.11 -4.21
N ALA A 378 -1.20 35.81 -2.91
CA ALA A 378 -2.31 36.05 -1.97
C ALA A 378 -1.84 36.11 -0.52
N ASP A 379 -2.72 36.45 0.41
CA ASP A 379 -2.49 36.29 1.84
C ASP A 379 -2.63 34.80 2.21
N VAL A 380 -1.61 34.25 2.87
CA VAL A 380 -1.54 32.83 3.18
C VAL A 380 -1.40 32.60 4.68
N LYS A 381 -2.22 31.69 5.21
CA LYS A 381 -2.08 31.12 6.55
C LYS A 381 -2.04 29.61 6.45
N TYR A 382 -1.33 28.96 7.36
CA TYR A 382 -1.37 27.51 7.44
C TYR A 382 -1.34 27.03 8.89
N GLU A 383 -2.10 25.98 9.16
CA GLU A 383 -2.22 25.38 10.47
C GLU A 383 -2.02 23.88 10.39
N GLY A 384 -0.99 23.36 11.07
CA GLY A 384 -0.72 21.94 11.24
C GLY A 384 -1.56 21.31 12.36
N ARG A 385 -1.23 20.04 12.70
CA ARG A 385 -1.92 19.27 13.73
C ARG A 385 -3.43 19.12 13.50
N LYS A 386 -3.81 18.98 12.24
CA LYS A 386 -5.20 18.71 11.83
C LYS A 386 -5.33 17.26 11.37
N ALA A 387 -6.54 16.79 11.29
CA ALA A 387 -6.89 15.48 10.78
C ALA A 387 -8.13 15.55 9.91
N ILE A 388 -8.16 14.71 8.86
CA ILE A 388 -9.36 14.48 8.08
C ILE A 388 -10.07 13.27 8.67
N VAL A 389 -11.35 13.40 9.00
CA VAL A 389 -12.24 12.26 9.31
C VAL A 389 -13.16 12.05 8.13
N CYS A 390 -13.24 10.83 7.64
CA CYS A 390 -14.04 10.45 6.48
C CYS A 390 -14.97 9.30 6.84
N LEU A 391 -16.28 9.49 6.66
CA LEU A 391 -17.27 8.41 6.78
C LEU A 391 -17.61 7.91 5.37
N VAL A 392 -17.45 6.62 5.15
CA VAL A 392 -17.69 5.96 3.87
C VAL A 392 -18.91 5.05 3.96
N GLY A 393 -19.76 5.08 2.96
CA GLY A 393 -20.96 4.25 2.86
C GLY A 393 -21.67 4.44 1.52
N GLU A 394 -22.87 3.89 1.39
CA GLU A 394 -23.61 3.94 0.13
C GLU A 394 -24.54 5.18 0.06
N ASN A 395 -24.67 5.78 -1.13
CA ASN A 395 -25.60 6.88 -1.42
C ASN A 395 -25.52 8.07 -0.45
N ILE A 396 -24.33 8.36 0.04
CA ILE A 396 -24.12 9.43 1.04
C ILE A 396 -24.57 10.80 0.50
N LYS A 397 -24.22 11.10 -0.74
CA LYS A 397 -24.57 12.35 -1.41
C LYS A 397 -26.07 12.54 -1.55
N SER A 398 -26.80 11.46 -1.82
CA SER A 398 -28.23 11.47 -2.13
C SER A 398 -29.13 11.18 -0.92
N THR A 399 -28.56 10.97 0.28
CA THR A 399 -29.31 10.67 1.51
C THR A 399 -29.66 11.97 2.25
N PRO A 400 -30.93 12.38 2.33
CA PRO A 400 -31.31 13.59 3.04
C PRO A 400 -30.99 13.53 4.53
N GLY A 401 -30.51 14.64 5.10
CA GLY A 401 -30.25 14.80 6.53
C GLY A 401 -29.02 14.08 7.05
N ILE A 402 -28.16 13.51 6.16
CA ILE A 402 -27.00 12.75 6.58
C ILE A 402 -25.97 13.61 7.31
N ALA A 403 -25.68 14.81 6.79
CA ALA A 403 -24.77 15.76 7.42
C ALA A 403 -25.27 16.17 8.82
N ALA A 404 -26.57 16.43 8.97
CA ALA A 404 -27.16 16.75 10.28
C ALA A 404 -26.92 15.61 11.28
N LYS A 405 -27.12 14.34 10.87
CA LYS A 405 -26.87 13.18 11.74
C LYS A 405 -25.40 13.07 12.14
N VAL A 406 -24.47 13.28 11.20
CA VAL A 406 -23.02 13.23 11.48
C VAL A 406 -22.62 14.29 12.48
N PHE A 407 -22.94 15.55 12.21
CA PHE A 407 -22.49 16.67 13.07
C PHE A 407 -23.26 16.75 14.41
N SER A 408 -24.50 16.28 14.47
CA SER A 408 -25.22 16.15 15.76
C SER A 408 -24.62 15.09 16.71
N ALA A 409 -23.87 14.13 16.18
CA ALA A 409 -23.15 13.15 17.00
C ALA A 409 -21.87 13.73 17.65
N ILE A 410 -21.37 14.87 17.15
CA ILE A 410 -20.11 15.49 17.57
C ILE A 410 -20.29 17.02 17.78
N PRO A 411 -21.26 17.47 18.59
CA PRO A 411 -21.65 18.89 18.67
C PRO A 411 -20.54 19.81 19.21
N ASP A 412 -19.61 19.24 19.98
CA ASP A 412 -18.51 20.01 20.62
C ASP A 412 -17.22 20.03 19.79
N ALA A 413 -17.19 19.31 18.65
CA ALA A 413 -16.01 19.29 17.78
C ALA A 413 -15.97 20.55 16.90
N ASN A 414 -14.84 21.26 16.90
CA ASN A 414 -14.62 22.35 15.95
C ASN A 414 -14.32 21.79 14.56
N ILE A 415 -15.13 22.15 13.58
CA ILE A 415 -15.02 21.69 12.19
C ILE A 415 -14.38 22.81 11.36
N HIS A 416 -13.16 22.54 10.84
CA HIS A 416 -12.42 23.52 10.03
C HIS A 416 -12.83 23.51 8.56
N MET A 417 -13.12 22.33 8.00
CA MET A 417 -13.56 22.16 6.61
C MET A 417 -14.54 20.99 6.53
N ILE A 418 -15.46 21.05 5.55
CA ILE A 418 -16.40 19.96 5.22
C ILE A 418 -16.32 19.72 3.71
N SER A 419 -16.25 18.46 3.32
CA SER A 419 -16.38 18.01 1.93
C SER A 419 -17.50 17.00 1.82
N GLN A 420 -18.56 17.36 1.10
CA GLN A 420 -19.68 16.51 0.76
C GLN A 420 -20.13 16.82 -0.66
N GLY A 421 -20.44 15.77 -1.44
CA GLY A 421 -20.99 15.94 -2.78
C GLY A 421 -19.96 15.79 -3.91
N ALA A 422 -18.67 15.78 -3.63
CA ALA A 422 -17.65 15.45 -4.61
C ALA A 422 -17.61 13.92 -4.90
N SER A 423 -17.85 13.11 -3.86
CA SER A 423 -18.02 11.66 -3.96
C SER A 423 -19.46 11.27 -3.61
N GLU A 424 -19.99 10.22 -4.26
CA GLU A 424 -21.32 9.68 -3.97
C GLU A 424 -21.36 8.90 -2.63
N ILE A 425 -20.20 8.44 -2.17
CA ILE A 425 -20.04 7.41 -1.12
C ILE A 425 -19.32 7.91 0.13
N ASN A 426 -18.96 9.21 0.22
CA ASN A 426 -18.32 9.72 1.42
C ASN A 426 -18.83 11.09 1.88
N ILE A 427 -18.58 11.37 3.15
CA ILE A 427 -18.58 12.70 3.75
C ILE A 427 -17.29 12.84 4.57
N GLY A 428 -16.49 13.84 4.26
CA GLY A 428 -15.21 14.13 4.93
C GLY A 428 -15.25 15.49 5.63
N PHE A 429 -14.55 15.63 6.73
CA PHE A 429 -14.36 16.90 7.42
C PHE A 429 -13.05 16.98 8.15
N VAL A 430 -12.57 18.18 8.43
CA VAL A 430 -11.30 18.47 9.08
C VAL A 430 -11.53 18.92 10.51
N ILE A 431 -10.81 18.32 11.46
CA ILE A 431 -10.82 18.67 12.89
C ILE A 431 -9.39 18.79 13.43
N ASP A 432 -9.25 19.23 14.67
CA ASP A 432 -7.99 19.16 15.38
C ASP A 432 -7.57 17.71 15.62
N GLU A 433 -6.28 17.40 15.43
CA GLU A 433 -5.76 16.03 15.50
C GLU A 433 -6.01 15.39 16.88
N ASP A 434 -5.93 16.17 17.95
CA ASP A 434 -6.14 15.70 19.32
C ASP A 434 -7.61 15.28 19.58
N ALA A 435 -8.57 15.78 18.81
CA ALA A 435 -9.99 15.44 18.93
C ALA A 435 -10.35 14.10 18.24
N VAL A 436 -9.46 13.55 17.39
CA VAL A 436 -9.76 12.35 16.59
C VAL A 436 -10.26 11.15 17.41
N PRO A 437 -9.63 10.76 18.55
CA PRO A 437 -10.08 9.58 19.29
C PRO A 437 -11.51 9.72 19.81
N ASP A 438 -11.86 10.88 20.35
CA ASP A 438 -13.22 11.14 20.87
C ASP A 438 -14.25 11.20 19.74
N VAL A 439 -13.96 11.97 18.69
CA VAL A 439 -14.86 12.13 17.54
C VAL A 439 -15.13 10.81 16.85
N VAL A 440 -14.09 10.00 16.57
CA VAL A 440 -14.23 8.69 15.92
C VAL A 440 -15.03 7.73 16.81
N SER A 441 -14.76 7.71 18.12
CA SER A 441 -15.48 6.84 19.08
C SER A 441 -16.97 7.20 19.17
N ARG A 442 -17.32 8.49 19.21
CA ARG A 442 -18.71 8.97 19.25
C ARG A 442 -19.46 8.66 17.96
N LEU A 443 -18.84 8.91 16.81
CA LEU A 443 -19.40 8.56 15.50
C LEU A 443 -19.60 7.05 15.37
N HIS A 444 -18.61 6.25 15.78
CA HIS A 444 -18.71 4.79 15.74
C HIS A 444 -19.85 4.29 16.62
N ARG A 445 -19.98 4.78 17.84
CA ARG A 445 -21.07 4.42 18.74
C ARG A 445 -22.43 4.81 18.15
N THR A 446 -22.53 5.96 17.47
CA THR A 446 -23.78 6.43 16.87
C THR A 446 -24.22 5.57 15.69
N PHE A 447 -23.29 5.19 14.82
CA PHE A 447 -23.62 4.55 13.53
C PHE A 447 -23.42 3.05 13.50
N PHE A 448 -22.67 2.46 14.47
CA PHE A 448 -22.34 1.03 14.50
C PHE A 448 -22.76 0.34 15.81
N SER A 449 -23.62 0.95 16.62
CA SER A 449 -24.21 0.30 17.81
C SER A 449 -25.05 -0.93 17.44
N GLN A 450 -25.72 -0.89 16.29
CA GLN A 450 -26.39 -2.01 15.66
C GLN A 450 -25.85 -2.17 14.24
N VAL A 451 -25.34 -3.34 13.92
CA VAL A 451 -24.74 -3.61 12.61
C VAL A 451 -25.51 -4.69 11.86
N ASP A 452 -25.52 -4.57 10.54
CA ASP A 452 -26.07 -5.55 9.64
C ASP A 452 -25.17 -6.80 9.62
N PRO A 453 -25.63 -7.98 10.10
CA PRO A 453 -24.81 -9.17 10.18
C PRO A 453 -24.44 -9.77 8.82
N GLU A 454 -25.07 -9.34 7.73
CA GLU A 454 -24.68 -9.74 6.37
C GLU A 454 -23.43 -8.99 5.90
N VAL A 455 -23.21 -7.78 6.42
CA VAL A 455 -22.11 -6.90 6.01
C VAL A 455 -20.99 -6.87 7.04
N PHE A 456 -21.31 -7.02 8.32
CA PHE A 456 -20.34 -6.94 9.42
C PHE A 456 -20.23 -8.23 10.23
N ALA A 457 -19.07 -8.42 10.90
CA ALA A 457 -18.82 -9.55 11.79
C ALA A 457 -18.52 -9.08 13.21
#